data_f6b241886e4d2ab997193ec728aacf3e
#
_entry.id   f6b241886e4d2ab997193ec728aacf3e
#
_cell.length_a   1.000
_cell.length_b   1.000
_cell.length_c   1.000
_cell.angle_alpha   90.00
_cell.angle_beta   90.00
_cell.angle_gamma   90.00
#
_symmetry.space_group_name_H-M   'P 1'
#
loop_
_entity.id
_entity.type
_entity.pdbx_description
1 polymer ?
#
loop_
_entity_poly.entity_id
_entity_poly.type
_entity_poly.pdbx_seq_one_letter_code
_entity_poly.pdbx_strand_id
1 'polypeptide(L)'
;MDHNGCDARNDILKRDLTNITYRSNTHNCVVASGHLNDSYTGKHIDFVRGNTTSTAVQIDHVVALSDSWQTGAQNLSFVEREDFANDPYNLLAVDGPANQEKSDGDASQWLPSNTGYRCSYVARQIGVKQKYSLRVTQSEKSAMENVLSSCPAQQIPADSHDIPLSNDSQSMYHLYNKYTAVHVLLLADPHRGLHR
;
A
#
# COMPACT_ATOMS: atom_id res chain seq x y z
N MET A 1 -14.56 2.27 0.76
CA MET A 1 -15.11 1.34 -0.27
C MET A 1 -16.25 2.04 -0.98
N ASP A 2 -16.37 1.85 -2.29
CA ASP A 2 -17.33 2.58 -3.13
C ASP A 2 -18.78 2.15 -2.95
N HIS A 3 -19.09 1.23 -2.06
CA HIS A 3 -20.42 0.61 -1.89
C HIS A 3 -21.07 0.17 -3.22
N ASN A 4 -20.21 -0.20 -4.20
CA ASN A 4 -20.65 -0.60 -5.55
C ASN A 4 -21.22 -2.04 -5.59
N GLY A 5 -21.24 -2.74 -4.46
CA GLY A 5 -21.69 -4.13 -4.33
C GLY A 5 -20.67 -5.18 -4.77
N CYS A 6 -19.44 -4.77 -5.14
CA CYS A 6 -18.34 -5.66 -5.44
C CYS A 6 -17.46 -5.89 -4.21
N ASP A 7 -16.68 -6.97 -4.19
CA ASP A 7 -15.70 -7.20 -3.13
C ASP A 7 -14.39 -6.42 -3.41
N ALA A 8 -13.64 -6.12 -2.35
CA ALA A 8 -12.39 -5.36 -2.43
C ALA A 8 -11.37 -5.97 -3.39
N ARG A 9 -11.26 -7.32 -3.43
CA ARG A 9 -10.37 -8.00 -4.37
C ARG A 9 -10.69 -7.65 -5.83
N ASN A 10 -11.97 -7.70 -6.21
CA ASN A 10 -12.39 -7.39 -7.56
C ASN A 10 -12.21 -5.90 -7.90
N ASP A 11 -12.41 -5.00 -6.96
CA ASP A 11 -12.17 -3.57 -7.18
C ASP A 11 -10.68 -3.28 -7.41
N ILE A 12 -9.77 -3.90 -6.65
CA ILE A 12 -8.33 -3.78 -6.88
C ILE A 12 -7.92 -4.42 -8.22
N LEU A 13 -8.46 -5.60 -8.56
CA LEU A 13 -8.20 -6.21 -9.87
C LEU A 13 -8.67 -5.30 -11.02
N LYS A 14 -9.81 -4.64 -10.90
CA LYS A 14 -10.29 -3.66 -11.88
C LYS A 14 -9.36 -2.46 -12.02
N ARG A 15 -8.81 -1.97 -10.91
CA ARG A 15 -7.90 -0.83 -10.91
C ARG A 15 -6.55 -1.16 -11.56
N ASP A 16 -6.00 -2.35 -11.27
CA ASP A 16 -4.60 -2.68 -11.52
C ASP A 16 -4.39 -3.51 -12.81
N LEU A 17 -5.42 -4.21 -13.30
CA LEU A 17 -5.32 -4.98 -14.53
C LEU A 17 -5.76 -4.16 -15.75
N THR A 18 -5.22 -4.53 -16.91
CA THR A 18 -5.65 -4.06 -18.24
C THR A 18 -6.38 -5.18 -18.99
N ASN A 19 -7.10 -4.84 -20.06
CA ASN A 19 -7.83 -5.80 -20.92
C ASN A 19 -8.73 -6.75 -20.14
N ILE A 20 -9.50 -6.18 -19.20
CA ILE A 20 -10.31 -6.93 -18.23
C ILE A 20 -11.52 -7.54 -18.92
N THR A 21 -11.81 -8.79 -18.59
CA THR A 21 -13.12 -9.42 -18.84
C THR A 21 -13.83 -9.72 -17.52
N TYR A 22 -15.14 -9.88 -17.59
CA TYR A 22 -15.95 -10.15 -16.40
C TYR A 22 -16.72 -11.45 -16.53
N ARG A 23 -17.06 -12.09 -15.41
CA ARG A 23 -17.99 -13.20 -15.40
C ARG A 23 -19.39 -12.72 -15.79
N SER A 24 -20.08 -13.51 -16.63
CA SER A 24 -21.47 -13.24 -16.98
C SER A 24 -22.38 -13.18 -15.75
N ASN A 25 -23.40 -12.33 -15.79
CA ASN A 25 -24.40 -12.16 -14.74
C ASN A 25 -23.85 -11.69 -13.37
N THR A 26 -22.72 -11.00 -13.36
CA THR A 26 -22.13 -10.44 -12.12
C THR A 26 -22.15 -8.92 -12.09
N HIS A 27 -22.88 -8.26 -12.98
CA HIS A 27 -22.93 -6.78 -13.13
C HIS A 27 -21.52 -6.15 -13.20
N ASN A 28 -20.58 -6.82 -13.88
CA ASN A 28 -19.18 -6.43 -13.98
C ASN A 28 -18.46 -6.34 -12.61
N CYS A 29 -18.96 -7.02 -11.59
CA CYS A 29 -18.28 -7.11 -10.29
C CYS A 29 -17.15 -8.14 -10.30
N VAL A 30 -17.32 -9.28 -10.96
CA VAL A 30 -16.34 -10.37 -10.87
C VAL A 30 -15.41 -10.36 -12.09
N VAL A 31 -14.17 -9.94 -11.90
CA VAL A 31 -13.12 -10.01 -12.92
C VAL A 31 -12.82 -11.47 -13.27
N ALA A 32 -12.95 -11.82 -14.54
CA ALA A 32 -12.70 -13.18 -15.06
C ALA A 32 -11.27 -13.34 -15.59
N SER A 33 -10.77 -12.33 -16.31
CA SER A 33 -9.38 -12.32 -16.80
C SER A 33 -8.89 -10.89 -16.99
N GLY A 34 -7.58 -10.72 -17.17
CA GLY A 34 -6.92 -9.45 -17.47
C GLY A 34 -5.41 -9.62 -17.47
N HIS A 35 -4.68 -8.54 -17.72
CA HIS A 35 -3.22 -8.53 -17.75
C HIS A 35 -2.69 -7.62 -16.65
N LEU A 36 -1.79 -8.11 -15.82
CA LEU A 36 -1.10 -7.36 -14.79
C LEU A 36 0.33 -7.04 -15.25
N ASN A 37 0.69 -5.76 -15.20
CA ASN A 37 2.09 -5.34 -15.20
C ASN A 37 2.54 -5.29 -13.73
N ASP A 38 3.11 -6.38 -13.24
CA ASP A 38 3.41 -6.52 -11.83
C ASP A 38 4.49 -5.55 -11.36
N SER A 39 4.17 -4.74 -10.37
CA SER A 39 5.08 -3.75 -9.82
C SER A 39 6.22 -4.39 -9.00
N TYR A 40 5.97 -5.53 -8.35
CA TYR A 40 6.96 -6.16 -7.47
C TYR A 40 8.09 -6.84 -8.21
N THR A 41 7.78 -7.49 -9.34
CA THR A 41 8.76 -8.25 -10.12
C THR A 41 9.08 -7.62 -11.48
N GLY A 42 8.24 -6.70 -11.97
CA GLY A 42 8.31 -6.16 -13.32
C GLY A 42 7.80 -7.12 -14.39
N LYS A 43 7.21 -8.26 -14.03
CA LYS A 43 6.67 -9.25 -14.98
C LYS A 43 5.33 -8.82 -15.55
N HIS A 44 5.03 -9.33 -16.75
CA HIS A 44 3.68 -9.38 -17.27
C HIS A 44 3.02 -10.69 -16.87
N ILE A 45 1.83 -10.62 -16.28
CA ILE A 45 1.10 -11.79 -15.79
C ILE A 45 -0.29 -11.81 -16.40
N ASP A 46 -0.62 -12.89 -17.10
CA ASP A 46 -1.96 -13.15 -17.59
C ASP A 46 -2.80 -13.74 -16.47
N PHE A 47 -3.72 -12.94 -15.95
CA PHE A 47 -4.66 -13.37 -14.92
C PHE A 47 -5.86 -14.06 -15.57
N VAL A 48 -6.13 -15.28 -15.14
CA VAL A 48 -7.36 -16.01 -15.43
C VAL A 48 -7.93 -16.56 -14.14
N ARG A 49 -9.17 -16.20 -13.82
CA ARG A 49 -9.84 -16.66 -12.60
C ARG A 49 -10.13 -18.16 -12.68
N GLY A 50 -9.67 -18.91 -11.71
CA GLY A 50 -9.88 -20.35 -11.61
C GLY A 50 -9.33 -20.91 -10.30
N ASN A 51 -9.66 -22.15 -9.98
CA ASN A 51 -9.27 -22.77 -8.70
C ASN A 51 -7.74 -22.89 -8.55
N THR A 52 -7.01 -23.08 -9.65
CA THR A 52 -5.55 -23.23 -9.66
C THR A 52 -4.80 -22.02 -10.21
N THR A 53 -5.48 -21.13 -10.93
CA THR A 53 -4.87 -20.01 -11.65
C THR A 53 -5.01 -18.67 -10.92
N SER A 54 -6.03 -18.51 -10.07
CA SER A 54 -6.27 -17.25 -9.34
C SER A 54 -5.14 -16.84 -8.40
N THR A 55 -4.29 -17.78 -8.00
CA THR A 55 -3.13 -17.54 -7.11
C THR A 55 -1.96 -16.87 -7.81
N ALA A 56 -1.95 -16.84 -9.16
CA ALA A 56 -0.91 -16.14 -9.93
C ALA A 56 -0.90 -14.63 -9.64
N VAL A 57 -2.08 -14.04 -9.37
CA VAL A 57 -2.23 -12.65 -8.94
C VAL A 57 -2.94 -12.62 -7.59
N GLN A 58 -2.27 -12.06 -6.61
CA GLN A 58 -2.82 -11.86 -5.25
C GLN A 58 -3.04 -10.37 -4.99
N ILE A 59 -3.86 -10.04 -4.01
CA ILE A 59 -3.96 -8.68 -3.48
C ILE A 59 -3.13 -8.64 -2.22
N ASP A 60 -2.08 -7.83 -2.27
CA ASP A 60 -1.19 -7.60 -1.14
C ASP A 60 -1.65 -6.37 -0.34
N HIS A 61 -1.43 -6.40 0.97
CA HIS A 61 -1.38 -5.23 1.81
C HIS A 61 0.07 -4.71 1.81
N VAL A 62 0.31 -3.55 1.18
CA VAL A 62 1.66 -2.95 1.07
C VAL A 62 2.32 -2.79 2.44
N VAL A 63 1.55 -2.40 3.45
CA VAL A 63 1.86 -2.60 4.87
C VAL A 63 1.04 -3.79 5.35
N ALA A 64 1.71 -4.92 5.61
CA ALA A 64 1.05 -6.17 5.96
C ALA A 64 0.21 -6.06 7.23
N LEU A 65 -0.89 -6.85 7.32
CA LEU A 65 -1.78 -6.84 8.48
C LEU A 65 -1.05 -7.20 9.78
N SER A 66 -0.13 -8.18 9.73
CA SER A 66 0.67 -8.58 10.90
C SER A 66 1.67 -7.51 11.30
N ASP A 67 2.38 -6.87 10.34
CA ASP A 67 3.26 -5.73 10.62
C ASP A 67 2.47 -4.56 11.21
N SER A 68 1.32 -4.22 10.63
CA SER A 68 0.48 -3.14 11.13
C SER A 68 0.05 -3.39 12.58
N TRP A 69 -0.32 -4.63 12.91
CA TRP A 69 -0.68 -5.01 14.28
C TRP A 69 0.47 -4.77 15.26
N GLN A 70 1.66 -5.21 14.91
CA GLN A 70 2.86 -5.06 15.73
C GLN A 70 3.30 -3.58 15.86
N THR A 71 2.97 -2.76 14.86
CA THR A 71 3.39 -1.35 14.81
C THR A 71 2.33 -0.35 15.25
N GLY A 72 1.14 -0.80 15.68
CA GLY A 72 0.17 0.10 16.32
C GLY A 72 -1.30 -0.14 16.01
N ALA A 73 -1.64 -0.95 14.98
CA ALA A 73 -3.04 -1.19 14.60
C ALA A 73 -3.87 -1.86 15.71
N GLN A 74 -3.25 -2.48 16.68
CA GLN A 74 -3.91 -2.97 17.91
C GLN A 74 -4.64 -1.85 18.68
N ASN A 75 -4.21 -0.59 18.53
CA ASN A 75 -4.81 0.57 19.19
C ASN A 75 -5.94 1.21 18.37
N LEU A 76 -6.10 0.81 17.11
CA LEU A 76 -7.19 1.25 16.26
C LEU A 76 -8.51 0.63 16.74
N SER A 77 -9.61 1.36 16.55
CA SER A 77 -10.96 0.80 16.70
C SER A 77 -11.20 -0.35 15.72
N PHE A 78 -12.27 -1.11 15.94
CA PHE A 78 -12.65 -2.18 15.02
C PHE A 78 -12.93 -1.63 13.60
N VAL A 79 -13.63 -0.51 13.49
CA VAL A 79 -13.94 0.14 12.19
C VAL A 79 -12.66 0.58 11.48
N GLU A 80 -11.74 1.25 12.19
CA GLU A 80 -10.47 1.68 11.58
C GLU A 80 -9.61 0.49 11.11
N ARG A 81 -9.68 -0.67 11.79
CA ARG A 81 -9.02 -1.90 11.32
C ARG A 81 -9.67 -2.48 10.07
N GLU A 82 -11.01 -2.43 9.98
CA GLU A 82 -11.72 -2.81 8.75
C GLU A 82 -11.37 -1.88 7.60
N ASP A 83 -11.32 -0.58 7.85
CA ASP A 83 -10.90 0.42 6.87
C ASP A 83 -9.47 0.16 6.41
N PHE A 84 -8.53 -0.08 7.32
CA PHE A 84 -7.14 -0.42 6.98
C PHE A 84 -7.05 -1.68 6.10
N ALA A 85 -7.78 -2.73 6.47
CA ALA A 85 -7.74 -4.01 5.76
C ALA A 85 -8.35 -3.94 4.35
N ASN A 86 -9.22 -2.96 4.10
CA ASN A 86 -9.90 -2.78 2.83
C ASN A 86 -9.50 -1.49 2.10
N ASP A 87 -8.51 -0.78 2.61
CA ASP A 87 -8.08 0.50 2.03
C ASP A 87 -7.40 0.30 0.66
N PRO A 88 -7.97 0.80 -0.44
CA PRO A 88 -7.33 0.74 -1.75
C PRO A 88 -5.93 1.37 -1.78
N TYR A 89 -5.65 2.31 -0.89
CA TYR A 89 -4.33 2.91 -0.74
C TYR A 89 -3.30 1.92 -0.20
N ASN A 90 -3.71 0.95 0.63
CA ASN A 90 -2.85 -0.13 1.13
C ASN A 90 -2.89 -1.40 0.25
N LEU A 91 -3.86 -1.54 -0.64
CA LEU A 91 -4.07 -2.75 -1.42
C LEU A 91 -3.44 -2.65 -2.82
N LEU A 92 -2.76 -3.70 -3.29
CA LEU A 92 -2.12 -3.78 -4.60
C LEU A 92 -2.25 -5.18 -5.20
N ALA A 93 -2.61 -5.28 -6.49
CA ALA A 93 -2.54 -6.54 -7.22
C ALA A 93 -1.08 -6.83 -7.60
N VAL A 94 -0.58 -8.00 -7.25
CA VAL A 94 0.84 -8.36 -7.39
C VAL A 94 1.04 -9.83 -7.78
N ASP A 95 2.27 -10.16 -8.20
CA ASP A 95 2.74 -11.55 -8.39
C ASP A 95 2.54 -12.36 -7.11
N GLY A 96 1.81 -13.47 -7.21
CA GLY A 96 1.47 -14.29 -6.04
C GLY A 96 2.69 -14.84 -5.31
N PRO A 97 3.69 -15.43 -6.00
CA PRO A 97 4.95 -15.86 -5.38
C PRO A 97 5.68 -14.73 -4.65
N ALA A 98 5.79 -13.53 -5.24
CA ALA A 98 6.45 -12.39 -4.62
C ALA A 98 5.70 -11.92 -3.35
N ASN A 99 4.35 -11.96 -3.38
CA ASN A 99 3.55 -11.67 -2.19
C ASN A 99 3.78 -12.68 -1.06
N GLN A 100 3.88 -13.96 -1.41
CA GLN A 100 4.16 -15.01 -0.42
C GLN A 100 5.57 -14.87 0.17
N GLU A 101 6.57 -14.50 -0.66
CA GLU A 101 7.93 -14.21 -0.20
C GLU A 101 7.97 -13.01 0.75
N LYS A 102 7.24 -11.93 0.42
CA LYS A 102 7.11 -10.74 1.28
C LYS A 102 6.48 -11.10 2.62
N SER A 103 5.43 -11.94 2.64
CA SER A 103 4.73 -12.32 3.86
C SER A 103 4.31 -11.08 4.68
N ASP A 104 4.71 -11.02 5.95
CA ASP A 104 4.50 -9.88 6.85
C ASP A 104 5.73 -8.95 6.99
N GLY A 105 6.72 -9.11 6.09
CA GLY A 105 7.95 -8.35 6.13
C GLY A 105 7.77 -6.86 5.89
N ASP A 106 8.44 -6.06 6.71
CA ASP A 106 8.63 -4.63 6.50
C ASP A 106 9.77 -4.35 5.49
N ALA A 107 10.07 -3.07 5.21
CA ALA A 107 11.10 -2.69 4.25
C ALA A 107 12.52 -3.15 4.61
N SER A 108 12.78 -3.52 5.87
CA SER A 108 14.07 -4.06 6.30
C SER A 108 14.23 -5.56 6.01
N GLN A 109 13.11 -6.25 5.81
CA GLN A 109 13.05 -7.69 5.62
C GLN A 109 12.82 -8.07 4.16
N TRP A 110 12.04 -7.26 3.45
CA TRP A 110 11.73 -7.51 2.05
C TRP A 110 11.57 -6.21 1.25
N LEU A 111 12.06 -6.23 0.01
CA LEU A 111 11.85 -5.16 -0.98
C LEU A 111 11.55 -5.80 -2.34
N PRO A 112 10.74 -5.14 -3.20
CA PRO A 112 10.48 -5.59 -4.56
C PRO A 112 11.77 -5.93 -5.32
N SER A 113 11.78 -7.06 -6.03
CA SER A 113 12.89 -7.43 -6.93
C SER A 113 13.01 -6.45 -8.09
N ASN A 114 11.89 -5.84 -8.52
CA ASN A 114 11.86 -4.71 -9.43
C ASN A 114 12.44 -3.45 -8.73
N THR A 115 13.72 -3.23 -8.91
CA THR A 115 14.43 -2.10 -8.29
C THR A 115 13.86 -0.74 -8.67
N GLY A 116 13.30 -0.61 -9.88
CA GLY A 116 12.66 0.63 -10.35
C GLY A 116 11.39 0.99 -9.57
N TYR A 117 10.76 0.04 -8.89
CA TYR A 117 9.57 0.30 -8.09
C TYR A 117 9.85 0.56 -6.61
N ARG A 118 11.05 0.28 -6.10
CA ARG A 118 11.37 0.36 -4.66
C ARG A 118 11.08 1.72 -4.05
N CYS A 119 11.41 2.79 -4.76
CA CYS A 119 11.15 4.16 -4.28
C CYS A 119 9.64 4.41 -4.07
N SER A 120 8.82 4.07 -5.06
CA SER A 120 7.36 4.20 -4.97
C SER A 120 6.76 3.28 -3.93
N TYR A 121 7.29 2.06 -3.79
CA TYR A 121 6.88 1.10 -2.76
C TYR A 121 7.10 1.65 -1.35
N VAL A 122 8.32 2.10 -1.05
CA VAL A 122 8.67 2.68 0.26
C VAL A 122 7.87 3.95 0.53
N ALA A 123 7.74 4.84 -0.45
CA ALA A 123 6.94 6.05 -0.29
C ALA A 123 5.47 5.73 0.02
N ARG A 124 4.91 4.68 -0.59
CA ARG A 124 3.54 4.23 -0.31
C ARG A 124 3.41 3.62 1.08
N GLN A 125 4.39 2.80 1.54
CA GLN A 125 4.41 2.30 2.92
C GLN A 125 4.41 3.45 3.93
N ILE A 126 5.21 4.49 3.71
CA ILE A 126 5.25 5.68 4.57
C ILE A 126 3.87 6.35 4.59
N GLY A 127 3.24 6.55 3.43
CA GLY A 127 1.91 7.15 3.34
C GLY A 127 0.84 6.35 4.10
N VAL A 128 0.83 5.03 3.95
CA VAL A 128 -0.09 4.15 4.69
C VAL A 128 0.17 4.22 6.19
N LYS A 129 1.43 4.09 6.63
CA LYS A 129 1.77 4.16 8.07
C LYS A 129 1.43 5.53 8.66
N GLN A 130 1.62 6.61 7.92
CA GLN A 130 1.18 7.95 8.32
C GLN A 130 -0.33 8.04 8.49
N LYS A 131 -1.10 7.58 7.49
CA LYS A 131 -2.57 7.63 7.50
C LYS A 131 -3.18 6.96 8.73
N TYR A 132 -2.61 5.83 9.13
CA TYR A 132 -3.09 5.02 10.25
C TYR A 132 -2.28 5.19 11.54
N SER A 133 -1.38 6.18 11.62
CA SER A 133 -0.55 6.47 12.78
C SER A 133 0.25 5.25 13.27
N LEU A 134 0.72 4.41 12.34
CA LEU A 134 1.53 3.25 12.64
C LEU A 134 3.00 3.64 12.85
N ARG A 135 3.67 2.93 13.75
CA ARG A 135 5.09 3.16 14.02
C ARG A 135 5.98 2.57 12.92
N VAL A 136 7.18 3.12 12.79
CA VAL A 136 8.28 2.59 11.97
C VAL A 136 9.37 2.13 12.94
N THR A 137 9.86 0.89 12.77
CA THR A 137 10.99 0.39 13.56
C THR A 137 12.29 1.04 13.12
N GLN A 138 13.35 1.00 13.95
CA GLN A 138 14.65 1.61 13.58
C GLN A 138 15.28 0.90 12.37
N SER A 139 15.13 -0.42 12.25
CA SER A 139 15.61 -1.21 11.12
C SER A 139 14.86 -0.84 9.84
N GLU A 140 13.54 -0.78 9.90
CA GLU A 140 12.67 -0.39 8.79
C GLU A 140 13.00 1.04 8.33
N LYS A 141 13.11 2.00 9.27
CA LYS A 141 13.50 3.38 9.00
C LYS A 141 14.81 3.43 8.21
N SER A 142 15.86 2.73 8.69
CA SER A 142 17.16 2.73 8.03
C SER A 142 17.10 2.13 6.61
N ALA A 143 16.29 1.09 6.41
CA ALA A 143 16.08 0.50 5.09
C ALA A 143 15.34 1.45 4.14
N MET A 144 14.29 2.12 4.62
CA MET A 144 13.55 3.14 3.86
C MET A 144 14.45 4.31 3.46
N GLU A 145 15.23 4.85 4.40
CA GLU A 145 16.20 5.93 4.13
C GLU A 145 17.21 5.53 3.06
N ASN A 146 17.73 4.31 3.14
CA ASN A 146 18.67 3.80 2.14
C ASN A 146 18.06 3.74 0.74
N VAL A 147 16.82 3.24 0.59
CA VAL A 147 16.11 3.23 -0.70
C VAL A 147 15.89 4.64 -1.21
N LEU A 148 15.37 5.53 -0.37
CA LEU A 148 14.97 6.88 -0.76
C LEU A 148 16.17 7.80 -1.04
N SER A 149 17.36 7.48 -0.53
CA SER A 149 18.59 8.20 -0.87
C SER A 149 18.91 8.19 -2.38
N SER A 150 18.46 7.14 -3.09
CA SER A 150 18.61 7.02 -4.54
C SER A 150 17.56 7.79 -5.35
N CYS A 151 16.52 8.30 -4.72
CA CYS A 151 15.37 8.96 -5.35
C CYS A 151 14.85 10.16 -4.52
N PRO A 152 15.66 11.20 -4.33
CA PRO A 152 15.34 12.30 -3.41
C PRO A 152 14.11 13.12 -3.81
N ALA A 153 13.64 13.00 -5.05
CA ALA A 153 12.43 13.66 -5.54
C ALA A 153 11.16 12.78 -5.39
N GLN A 154 11.27 11.56 -4.82
CA GLN A 154 10.13 10.68 -4.65
C GLN A 154 9.10 11.32 -3.71
N GLN A 155 7.86 11.40 -4.18
CA GLN A 155 6.72 11.89 -3.39
C GLN A 155 5.94 10.72 -2.80
N ILE A 156 5.31 10.94 -1.66
CA ILE A 156 4.26 10.04 -1.16
C ILE A 156 3.11 10.10 -2.18
N PRO A 157 2.65 8.96 -2.72
CA PRO A 157 1.53 8.97 -3.66
C PRO A 157 0.28 9.52 -2.98
N ALA A 158 -0.51 10.29 -3.74
CA ALA A 158 -1.79 10.80 -3.24
C ALA A 158 -2.74 9.61 -2.96
N ASP A 159 -3.43 9.68 -1.83
CA ASP A 159 -4.56 8.80 -1.55
C ASP A 159 -5.77 9.31 -2.35
N SER A 160 -6.11 8.61 -3.42
CA SER A 160 -7.23 8.98 -4.29
C SER A 160 -8.61 8.78 -3.64
N HIS A 161 -8.65 8.24 -2.44
CA HIS A 161 -9.87 7.97 -1.66
C HIS A 161 -10.01 8.89 -0.45
N ASP A 162 -9.10 9.86 -0.29
CA ASP A 162 -9.26 10.87 0.75
C ASP A 162 -10.55 11.66 0.51
N ILE A 163 -11.45 11.61 1.48
CA ILE A 163 -12.53 12.59 1.63
C ILE A 163 -11.83 13.96 1.70
N PRO A 164 -12.30 15.00 0.98
CA PRO A 164 -11.69 16.32 1.05
C PRO A 164 -11.58 16.74 2.52
N LEU A 165 -10.35 16.76 3.03
CA LEU A 165 -10.08 17.31 4.34
C LEU A 165 -10.55 18.76 4.35
N SER A 166 -11.16 19.21 5.46
CA SER A 166 -11.54 20.60 5.64
C SER A 166 -10.36 21.52 5.29
N ASN A 167 -10.62 22.74 4.82
CA ASN A 167 -9.62 23.68 4.30
C ASN A 167 -8.37 23.88 5.19
N ASP A 168 -8.47 23.65 6.50
CA ASP A 168 -7.35 23.73 7.43
C ASP A 168 -6.32 22.58 7.26
N SER A 169 -6.78 21.40 6.84
CA SER A 169 -5.91 20.26 6.59
C SER A 169 -5.21 20.34 5.22
N GLN A 170 -5.81 21.01 4.22
CA GLN A 170 -5.17 21.25 2.93
C GLN A 170 -3.96 22.18 3.05
N SER A 171 -3.95 23.13 3.99
CA SER A 171 -2.80 23.99 4.24
C SER A 171 -1.61 23.20 4.78
N MET A 172 -1.83 22.20 5.63
CA MET A 172 -0.77 21.30 6.11
C MET A 172 -0.25 20.37 5.00
N TYR A 173 -1.12 19.87 4.12
CA TYR A 173 -0.74 19.05 2.97
C TYR A 173 0.14 19.82 1.98
N HIS A 174 -0.14 21.11 1.75
CA HIS A 174 0.69 21.98 0.89
C HIS A 174 2.05 22.32 1.51
N LEU A 175 2.12 22.47 2.83
CA LEU A 175 3.38 22.67 3.54
C LEU A 175 4.22 21.38 3.59
N TYR A 176 3.57 20.23 3.72
CA TYR A 176 4.21 18.91 3.69
C TYR A 176 4.83 18.56 2.34
N ASN A 177 4.15 18.89 1.24
CA ASN A 177 4.66 18.68 -0.13
C ASN A 177 5.78 19.65 -0.54
N LYS A 178 5.97 20.77 0.17
CA LYS A 178 6.97 21.79 -0.16
C LYS A 178 8.36 21.49 0.39
N TYR A 179 8.44 20.61 1.40
CA TYR A 179 9.70 20.16 1.98
C TYR A 179 9.74 18.63 1.97
N THR A 180 10.39 18.02 0.98
CA THR A 180 10.79 16.60 0.92
C THR A 180 10.19 15.74 2.06
N ALA A 181 8.88 15.49 1.99
CA ALA A 181 8.06 15.01 3.10
C ALA A 181 8.53 13.67 3.72
N VAL A 182 9.18 12.83 2.92
CA VAL A 182 9.71 11.55 3.37
C VAL A 182 10.80 11.72 4.44
N HIS A 183 11.67 12.73 4.31
CA HIS A 183 12.75 12.95 5.28
C HIS A 183 12.23 13.46 6.64
N VAL A 184 11.18 14.26 6.63
CA VAL A 184 10.61 14.85 7.86
C VAL A 184 9.85 13.80 8.68
N LEU A 185 9.11 12.89 8.03
CA LEU A 185 8.38 11.82 8.73
C LEU A 185 9.31 10.79 9.40
N LEU A 186 10.45 10.50 8.77
CA LEU A 186 11.46 9.62 9.35
C LEU A 186 12.20 10.26 10.53
N LEU A 187 12.15 11.59 10.68
CA LEU A 187 12.78 12.34 11.78
C LEU A 187 11.83 12.60 12.98
N ALA A 188 10.53 12.47 12.80
CA ALA A 188 9.54 12.65 13.86
C ALA A 188 9.45 11.39 14.74
N ASP A 189 10.35 11.28 15.72
CA ASP A 189 10.22 10.32 16.82
C ASP A 189 9.24 10.92 17.87
N PRO A 190 8.01 10.37 18.03
CA PRO A 190 7.04 10.90 19.00
C PRO A 190 7.44 10.66 20.47
N HIS A 191 8.58 9.99 20.73
CA HIS A 191 9.03 9.66 22.09
C HIS A 191 10.20 10.51 22.61
N ARG A 192 10.64 11.57 21.91
CA ARG A 192 11.58 12.53 22.48
C ARG A 192 10.88 13.58 23.36
N GLY A 193 10.31 13.17 24.45
CA GLY A 193 9.76 14.13 25.38
C GLY A 193 8.93 13.49 26.48
N LEU A 194 9.58 12.77 27.43
CA LEU A 194 9.11 12.59 28.79
C LEU A 194 10.18 11.88 29.62
N HIS A 195 11.29 12.58 29.87
CA HIS A 195 12.09 12.39 31.06
C HIS A 195 12.32 13.76 31.68
N ARG A 196 11.44 14.10 32.61
CA ARG A 196 11.72 14.91 33.80
C ARG A 196 10.77 14.47 34.92
#